data_28eb0337f31a7acaf9693ae822c17f4c
#
_entry.id   28eb0337f31a7acaf9693ae822c17f4c
#
_cell.length_a   1.000
_cell.length_b   1.000
_cell.length_c   1.000
_cell.angle_alpha   90.00
_cell.angle_beta   90.00
_cell.angle_gamma   90.00
#
_symmetry.space_group_name_H-M   'P 1'
#
loop_
_entity.id
_entity.type
_entity.pdbx_description
1 polymer ?
#
loop_
_entity_poly.entity_id
_entity_poly.type
_entity_poly.pdbx_seq_one_letter_code
_entity_poly.pdbx_strand_id
1 'polypeptide(L)'
;MIYSTSSYTAQINYGNPEYYFKRQLIFDLLGFACMFFIARFVDYHILKKAAPWIFVISLLMVLAVIPFGRESHGAKRWIYIGPISFQPAELVKISVIIMAAAKMCASGTKIKKLSQIAKIFLGCAVIPAAMLFGITSNLSSAIIVCGIVFVMTFVVYPNYWVHGGIIGLIMAGYIAGRQWLKQAVENGVQFKKFRFTRLLVWVDPEKYIDGKGYQTMQGLYAIGSGGLFGKGLGKSMQKLGFIPESQNDMIFSIICEELGLFGAACVIMLFIIMLWRIIYISQNSPDLFGSLLAVGIFAHIAIQVIVNIAVVTNVFPNTGVTLPFISYGGTASLFLLAELGIVFNISSQIRLER
;
A
#
# COMPACT_ATOMS: atom_id res chain seq x y z
N MET A 1 4.87 -16.67 8.43
CA MET A 1 5.76 -16.04 7.41
C MET A 1 6.76 -15.06 8.03
N ILE A 2 6.36 -14.06 8.81
CA ILE A 2 7.30 -13.04 9.39
C ILE A 2 8.46 -13.69 10.14
N TYR A 3 8.21 -14.66 11.03
CA TYR A 3 9.29 -15.38 11.73
C TYR A 3 10.25 -16.06 10.75
N SER A 4 9.71 -16.77 9.75
CA SER A 4 10.55 -17.44 8.75
C SER A 4 11.43 -16.46 7.97
N THR A 5 10.89 -15.33 7.54
CA THR A 5 11.61 -14.37 6.69
C THR A 5 12.58 -13.47 7.46
N SER A 6 12.34 -13.23 8.76
CA SER A 6 13.12 -12.26 9.54
C SER A 6 14.11 -12.88 10.53
N SER A 7 13.98 -14.18 10.84
CA SER A 7 14.78 -14.82 11.91
C SER A 7 16.28 -14.71 11.70
N TYR A 8 16.77 -14.91 10.48
CA TYR A 8 18.19 -14.80 10.15
C TYR A 8 18.71 -13.37 10.33
N THR A 9 18.03 -12.39 9.74
CA THR A 9 18.39 -10.96 9.86
C THR A 9 18.27 -10.47 11.30
N ALA A 10 17.28 -10.95 12.06
CA ALA A 10 17.09 -10.63 13.47
C ALA A 10 18.23 -11.20 14.32
N GLN A 11 18.68 -12.42 14.04
CA GLN A 11 19.81 -13.03 14.74
C GLN A 11 21.10 -12.24 14.52
N ILE A 12 21.37 -11.81 13.28
CA ILE A 12 22.59 -11.05 12.97
C ILE A 12 22.56 -9.67 13.62
N ASN A 13 21.45 -8.93 13.51
CA ASN A 13 21.38 -7.54 13.92
C ASN A 13 21.13 -7.34 15.41
N TYR A 14 20.42 -8.29 16.07
CA TYR A 14 19.95 -8.14 17.45
C TYR A 14 20.32 -9.31 18.36
N GLY A 15 20.96 -10.36 17.84
CA GLY A 15 21.27 -11.58 18.60
C GLY A 15 20.03 -12.40 19.03
N ASN A 16 18.84 -12.04 18.54
CA ASN A 16 17.58 -12.69 18.89
C ASN A 16 16.74 -12.92 17.63
N PRO A 17 16.52 -14.19 17.21
CA PRO A 17 15.78 -14.50 15.98
C PRO A 17 14.30 -14.12 16.04
N GLU A 18 13.73 -13.94 17.24
CA GLU A 18 12.32 -13.62 17.44
C GLU A 18 12.04 -12.13 17.52
N TYR A 19 13.05 -11.25 17.41
CA TYR A 19 12.91 -9.81 17.63
C TYR A 19 11.81 -9.18 16.78
N TYR A 20 11.85 -9.37 15.46
CA TYR A 20 10.83 -8.81 14.55
C TYR A 20 9.46 -9.46 14.75
N PHE A 21 9.42 -10.77 14.99
CA PHE A 21 8.18 -11.49 15.24
C PHE A 21 7.46 -11.00 16.48
N LYS A 22 8.15 -10.92 17.63
CA LYS A 22 7.58 -10.42 18.89
C LYS A 22 7.07 -9.00 18.76
N ARG A 23 7.84 -8.14 18.09
CA ARG A 23 7.44 -6.75 17.87
C ARG A 23 6.20 -6.66 16.99
N GLN A 24 6.13 -7.41 15.90
CA GLN A 24 4.97 -7.45 15.03
C GLN A 24 3.74 -7.99 15.77
N LEU A 25 3.89 -9.05 16.55
CA LEU A 25 2.80 -9.64 17.34
C LEU A 25 2.17 -8.63 18.29
N ILE A 26 2.96 -7.79 18.95
CA ILE A 26 2.44 -6.72 19.83
C ILE A 26 1.59 -5.73 19.02
N PHE A 27 2.08 -5.27 17.84
CA PHE A 27 1.33 -4.35 17.01
C PHE A 27 0.06 -4.98 16.42
N ASP A 28 0.11 -6.25 16.05
CA ASP A 28 -1.05 -6.98 15.54
C ASP A 28 -2.11 -7.16 16.63
N LEU A 29 -1.72 -7.52 17.86
CA LEU A 29 -2.64 -7.61 19.00
C LEU A 29 -3.28 -6.25 19.32
N LEU A 30 -2.51 -5.17 19.33
CA LEU A 30 -3.02 -3.82 19.50
C LEU A 30 -3.95 -3.42 18.35
N GLY A 31 -3.60 -3.80 17.11
CA GLY A 31 -4.42 -3.57 15.92
C GLY A 31 -5.73 -4.34 15.98
N PHE A 32 -5.75 -5.61 16.41
CA PHE A 32 -6.96 -6.38 16.62
C PHE A 32 -7.84 -5.79 17.71
N ALA A 33 -7.26 -5.34 18.81
CA ALA A 33 -7.99 -4.64 19.86
C ALA A 33 -8.63 -3.33 19.34
N CYS A 34 -7.87 -2.55 18.58
CA CYS A 34 -8.35 -1.33 17.92
C CYS A 34 -9.48 -1.64 16.91
N MET A 35 -9.29 -2.65 16.07
CA MET A 35 -10.29 -3.12 15.10
C MET A 35 -11.58 -3.49 15.79
N PHE A 36 -11.52 -4.29 16.84
CA PHE A 36 -12.71 -4.70 17.62
C PHE A 36 -13.36 -3.51 18.30
N PHE A 37 -12.57 -2.60 18.89
CA PHE A 37 -13.09 -1.39 19.51
C PHE A 37 -13.83 -0.50 18.52
N ILE A 38 -13.24 -0.25 17.35
CA ILE A 38 -13.90 0.55 16.30
C ILE A 38 -15.17 -0.16 15.82
N ALA A 39 -15.07 -1.45 15.53
CA ALA A 39 -16.21 -2.22 15.02
C ALA A 39 -17.42 -2.20 15.97
N ARG A 40 -17.19 -2.17 17.31
CA ARG A 40 -18.25 -2.33 18.29
C ARG A 40 -18.74 -1.02 18.92
N PHE A 41 -17.83 -0.04 19.09
CA PHE A 41 -18.11 1.13 19.92
C PHE A 41 -18.07 2.46 19.17
N VAL A 42 -17.44 2.52 17.98
CA VAL A 42 -17.31 3.77 17.22
C VAL A 42 -18.35 3.79 16.11
N ASP A 43 -19.28 4.75 16.14
CA ASP A 43 -20.17 4.98 15.00
C ASP A 43 -19.37 5.66 13.86
N TYR A 44 -19.30 5.01 12.68
CA TYR A 44 -18.57 5.55 11.54
C TYR A 44 -19.07 6.92 11.08
N HIS A 45 -20.32 7.32 11.39
CA HIS A 45 -20.84 8.65 11.08
C HIS A 45 -20.09 9.78 11.80
N ILE A 46 -19.44 9.51 12.93
CA ILE A 46 -18.58 10.47 13.64
C ILE A 46 -17.42 10.88 12.76
N LEU A 47 -16.88 9.94 11.96
CA LEU A 47 -15.78 10.19 11.03
C LEU A 47 -16.14 11.25 9.98
N LYS A 48 -17.41 11.33 9.57
CA LYS A 48 -17.87 12.37 8.63
C LYS A 48 -17.71 13.77 9.19
N LYS A 49 -18.05 13.95 10.48
CA LYS A 49 -17.91 15.24 11.17
C LYS A 49 -16.44 15.57 11.47
N ALA A 50 -15.66 14.54 11.81
CA ALA A 50 -14.24 14.67 12.13
C ALA A 50 -13.34 14.75 10.88
N ALA A 51 -13.86 14.45 9.68
CA ALA A 51 -13.10 14.35 8.42
C ALA A 51 -12.12 15.54 8.18
N PRO A 52 -12.52 16.82 8.28
CA PRO A 52 -11.61 17.94 8.04
C PRO A 52 -10.47 17.99 9.06
N TRP A 53 -10.74 17.67 10.32
CA TRP A 53 -9.74 17.68 11.37
C TRP A 53 -8.73 16.53 11.20
N ILE A 54 -9.21 15.32 10.96
CA ILE A 54 -8.36 14.15 10.68
C ILE A 54 -7.45 14.42 9.48
N PHE A 55 -8.02 15.03 8.42
CA PHE A 55 -7.28 15.36 7.21
C PHE A 55 -6.19 16.41 7.46
N VAL A 56 -6.52 17.52 8.12
CA VAL A 56 -5.55 18.57 8.45
C VAL A 56 -4.45 18.03 9.36
N ILE A 57 -4.80 17.26 10.41
CA ILE A 57 -3.82 16.65 11.32
C ILE A 57 -2.88 15.72 10.53
N SER A 58 -3.41 14.91 9.61
CA SER A 58 -2.58 13.99 8.81
C SER A 58 -1.58 14.75 7.94
N LEU A 59 -1.97 15.88 7.33
CA LEU A 59 -1.07 16.73 6.55
C LEU A 59 -0.02 17.43 7.43
N LEU A 60 -0.42 17.89 8.63
CA LEU A 60 0.52 18.46 9.60
C LEU A 60 1.54 17.42 10.06
N MET A 61 1.13 16.16 10.23
CA MET A 61 2.06 15.06 10.55
C MET A 61 3.07 14.80 9.42
N VAL A 62 2.67 14.98 8.15
CA VAL A 62 3.63 14.93 7.03
C VAL A 62 4.63 16.09 7.11
N LEU A 63 4.18 17.32 7.43
CA LEU A 63 5.07 18.46 7.65
C LEU A 63 6.02 18.24 8.84
N ALA A 64 5.53 17.59 9.90
CA ALA A 64 6.33 17.27 11.09
C ALA A 64 7.51 16.32 10.78
N VAL A 65 7.51 15.63 9.63
CA VAL A 65 8.68 14.84 9.20
C VAL A 65 9.90 15.73 8.91
N ILE A 66 9.71 17.00 8.54
CA ILE A 66 10.82 17.91 8.25
C ILE A 66 11.73 18.08 9.46
N PRO A 67 11.23 18.54 10.64
CA PRO A 67 12.05 18.69 11.85
C PRO A 67 12.30 17.37 12.61
N PHE A 68 11.35 16.44 12.67
CA PHE A 68 11.39 15.27 13.54
C PHE A 68 11.72 13.95 12.82
N GLY A 69 11.73 13.95 11.48
CA GLY A 69 11.99 12.75 10.68
C GLY A 69 13.44 12.32 10.73
N ARG A 70 13.68 11.03 10.93
CA ARG A 70 15.01 10.43 10.77
C ARG A 70 15.18 9.91 9.36
N GLU A 71 16.39 10.07 8.84
CA GLU A 71 16.75 9.57 7.53
C GLU A 71 16.92 8.04 7.57
N SER A 72 16.22 7.37 6.66
CA SER A 72 16.34 5.93 6.45
C SER A 72 16.35 5.69 4.93
N HIS A 73 17.37 4.97 4.45
CA HIS A 73 17.53 4.65 3.02
C HIS A 73 17.49 5.87 2.09
N GLY A 74 18.12 6.97 2.52
CA GLY A 74 18.23 8.21 1.72
C GLY A 74 16.94 9.04 1.64
N ALA A 75 15.97 8.82 2.54
CA ALA A 75 14.76 9.62 2.65
C ALA A 75 14.26 9.73 4.10
N LYS A 76 13.74 10.90 4.47
CA LYS A 76 13.05 11.10 5.75
C LYS A 76 11.58 10.75 5.58
N ARG A 77 11.14 9.62 6.16
CA ARG A 77 9.76 9.11 6.02
C ARG A 77 9.13 8.75 7.35
N TRP A 78 9.93 8.56 8.38
CA TRP A 78 9.53 8.00 9.66
C TRP A 78 9.76 8.98 10.78
N ILE A 79 8.78 9.10 11.67
CA ILE A 79 8.89 9.79 12.95
C ILE A 79 9.08 8.71 14.02
N TYR A 80 10.09 8.88 14.88
CA TYR A 80 10.37 7.95 15.96
C TYR A 80 9.91 8.57 17.28
N ILE A 81 9.03 7.86 17.99
CA ILE A 81 8.56 8.22 19.32
C ILE A 81 9.00 7.10 20.25
N GLY A 82 10.16 7.28 20.88
CA GLY A 82 10.81 6.19 21.62
C GLY A 82 11.12 4.99 20.73
N PRO A 83 10.69 3.76 21.09
CA PRO A 83 10.94 2.55 20.31
C PRO A 83 9.96 2.38 19.12
N ILE A 84 8.94 3.24 19.01
CA ILE A 84 7.90 3.13 17.99
C ILE A 84 8.27 3.98 16.78
N SER A 85 8.25 3.37 15.60
CA SER A 85 8.37 4.07 14.32
C SER A 85 6.99 4.29 13.72
N PHE A 86 6.66 5.53 13.42
CA PHE A 86 5.39 5.94 12.83
C PHE A 86 5.63 6.55 11.46
N GLN A 87 4.87 6.09 10.47
CA GLN A 87 4.92 6.64 9.12
C GLN A 87 3.68 7.49 8.84
N PRO A 88 3.79 8.84 8.74
CA PRO A 88 2.64 9.70 8.50
C PRO A 88 1.84 9.38 7.22
N ALA A 89 2.49 8.80 6.21
CA ALA A 89 1.84 8.39 4.97
C ALA A 89 0.69 7.39 5.20
N GLU A 90 0.79 6.52 6.22
CA GLU A 90 -0.28 5.56 6.55
C GLU A 90 -1.54 6.30 7.05
N LEU A 91 -1.35 7.30 7.92
CA LEU A 91 -2.45 8.13 8.39
C LEU A 91 -3.08 8.96 7.25
N VAL A 92 -2.26 9.46 6.32
CA VAL A 92 -2.76 10.22 5.16
C VAL A 92 -3.68 9.37 4.30
N LYS A 93 -3.36 8.10 4.05
CA LYS A 93 -4.21 7.21 3.24
C LYS A 93 -5.61 7.09 3.82
N ILE A 94 -5.72 6.83 5.13
CA ILE A 94 -7.01 6.75 5.83
C ILE A 94 -7.73 8.11 5.83
N SER A 95 -7.02 9.18 6.15
CA SER A 95 -7.60 10.52 6.21
C SER A 95 -8.17 10.97 4.86
N VAL A 96 -7.51 10.61 3.76
CA VAL A 96 -7.96 10.86 2.39
C VAL A 96 -9.23 10.09 2.07
N ILE A 97 -9.33 8.81 2.47
CA ILE A 97 -10.56 8.02 2.31
C ILE A 97 -11.73 8.71 3.01
N ILE A 98 -11.55 9.07 4.29
CA ILE A 98 -12.60 9.70 5.10
C ILE A 98 -12.99 11.07 4.52
N MET A 99 -12.00 11.91 4.14
CA MET A 99 -12.24 13.25 3.61
C MET A 99 -12.89 13.21 2.23
N ALA A 100 -12.44 12.32 1.34
CA ALA A 100 -13.03 12.15 0.02
C ALA A 100 -14.49 11.69 0.13
N ALA A 101 -14.77 10.68 0.96
CA ALA A 101 -16.14 10.21 1.22
C ALA A 101 -17.04 11.35 1.76
N ALA A 102 -16.57 12.13 2.73
CA ALA A 102 -17.33 13.24 3.28
C ALA A 102 -17.62 14.34 2.24
N LYS A 103 -16.61 14.70 1.41
CA LYS A 103 -16.73 15.69 0.33
C LYS A 103 -17.68 15.21 -0.77
N MET A 104 -17.60 13.94 -1.15
CA MET A 104 -18.51 13.36 -2.16
C MET A 104 -19.94 13.36 -1.65
N CYS A 105 -20.21 12.95 -0.41
CA CYS A 105 -21.53 13.03 0.20
C CYS A 105 -22.06 14.48 0.28
N ALA A 106 -21.23 15.43 0.68
CA ALA A 106 -21.63 16.84 0.78
C ALA A 106 -21.92 17.50 -0.57
N SER A 107 -21.40 16.93 -1.66
CA SER A 107 -21.60 17.46 -3.01
C SER A 107 -23.00 17.23 -3.57
N GLY A 108 -23.76 16.26 -3.04
CA GLY A 108 -25.10 15.92 -3.52
C GLY A 108 -25.17 15.76 -5.04
N THR A 109 -26.16 16.39 -5.69
CA THR A 109 -26.33 16.32 -7.16
C THR A 109 -25.18 16.96 -7.96
N LYS A 110 -24.37 17.84 -7.34
CA LYS A 110 -23.22 18.48 -8.00
C LYS A 110 -22.11 17.47 -8.33
N ILE A 111 -22.10 16.29 -7.71
CA ILE A 111 -21.12 15.22 -7.96
C ILE A 111 -21.14 14.75 -9.44
N LYS A 112 -22.27 14.91 -10.15
CA LYS A 112 -22.39 14.60 -11.58
C LYS A 112 -21.64 15.57 -12.50
N LYS A 113 -21.11 16.68 -11.98
CA LYS A 113 -20.33 17.65 -12.76
C LYS A 113 -18.85 17.32 -12.69
N LEU A 114 -18.17 17.21 -13.84
CA LEU A 114 -16.72 16.94 -13.91
C LEU A 114 -15.90 17.95 -13.10
N SER A 115 -16.30 19.23 -13.10
CA SER A 115 -15.62 20.27 -12.32
C SER A 115 -15.61 20.00 -10.81
N GLN A 116 -16.69 19.39 -10.30
CA GLN A 116 -16.77 19.04 -8.87
C GLN A 116 -15.88 17.85 -8.54
N ILE A 117 -15.88 16.83 -9.40
CA ILE A 117 -14.97 15.68 -9.29
C ILE A 117 -13.52 16.14 -9.33
N ALA A 118 -13.16 17.00 -10.28
CA ALA A 118 -11.82 17.56 -10.40
C ALA A 118 -11.39 18.32 -9.13
N LYS A 119 -12.28 19.11 -8.52
CA LYS A 119 -12.00 19.81 -7.25
C LYS A 119 -11.76 18.84 -6.10
N ILE A 120 -12.57 17.77 -5.99
CA ILE A 120 -12.39 16.74 -4.95
C ILE A 120 -11.07 16.01 -5.18
N PHE A 121 -10.77 15.62 -6.42
CA PHE A 121 -9.53 14.94 -6.76
C PHE A 121 -8.31 15.83 -6.49
N LEU A 122 -8.34 17.11 -6.87
CA LEU A 122 -7.27 18.05 -6.58
C LEU A 122 -7.05 18.21 -5.06
N GLY A 123 -8.11 18.42 -4.29
CA GLY A 123 -8.02 18.67 -2.86
C GLY A 123 -7.68 17.45 -2.03
N CYS A 124 -8.27 16.28 -2.35
CA CYS A 124 -8.12 15.07 -1.55
C CYS A 124 -7.03 14.11 -2.06
N ALA A 125 -6.63 14.21 -3.35
CA ALA A 125 -5.59 13.35 -3.90
C ALA A 125 -4.31 14.10 -4.22
N VAL A 126 -4.38 15.12 -5.11
CA VAL A 126 -3.17 15.76 -5.66
C VAL A 126 -2.39 16.51 -4.58
N ILE A 127 -3.06 17.27 -3.70
CA ILE A 127 -2.38 18.01 -2.63
C ILE A 127 -1.66 17.07 -1.65
N PRO A 128 -2.32 16.05 -1.05
CA PRO A 128 -1.62 15.09 -0.19
C PRO A 128 -0.52 14.32 -0.92
N ALA A 129 -0.75 13.91 -2.17
CA ALA A 129 0.24 13.20 -2.97
C ALA A 129 1.48 14.07 -3.24
N ALA A 130 1.30 15.35 -3.56
CA ALA A 130 2.39 16.30 -3.75
C ALA A 130 3.21 16.51 -2.46
N MET A 131 2.55 16.58 -1.29
CA MET A 131 3.23 16.67 0.00
C MET A 131 4.01 15.37 0.31
N LEU A 132 3.41 14.20 0.12
CA LEU A 132 4.09 12.91 0.31
C LEU A 132 5.30 12.76 -0.62
N PHE A 133 5.17 13.14 -1.87
CA PHE A 133 6.27 13.08 -2.83
C PHE A 133 7.35 14.12 -2.54
N GLY A 134 6.99 15.37 -2.32
CA GLY A 134 7.91 16.49 -2.14
C GLY A 134 8.65 16.45 -0.81
N ILE A 135 7.94 16.16 0.30
CA ILE A 135 8.51 16.21 1.65
C ILE A 135 9.14 14.87 2.03
N THR A 136 8.37 13.77 1.91
CA THR A 136 8.83 12.46 2.39
C THR A 136 9.48 11.61 1.31
N SER A 137 9.54 12.11 0.07
CA SER A 137 10.09 11.37 -1.07
C SER A 137 9.40 10.01 -1.29
N ASN A 138 8.12 9.91 -0.93
CA ASN A 138 7.35 8.67 -0.99
C ASN A 138 6.40 8.67 -2.19
N LEU A 139 6.95 8.33 -3.36
CA LEU A 139 6.19 8.24 -4.61
C LEU A 139 5.10 7.16 -4.52
N SER A 140 5.38 6.05 -3.86
CA SER A 140 4.46 4.92 -3.75
C SER A 140 3.17 5.31 -3.04
N SER A 141 3.28 5.93 -1.86
CA SER A 141 2.12 6.41 -1.11
C SER A 141 1.37 7.51 -1.87
N ALA A 142 2.07 8.36 -2.62
CA ALA A 142 1.45 9.36 -3.47
C ALA A 142 0.58 8.71 -4.58
N ILE A 143 1.09 7.68 -5.24
CA ILE A 143 0.35 6.91 -6.26
C ILE A 143 -0.86 6.21 -5.63
N ILE A 144 -0.69 5.57 -4.46
CA ILE A 144 -1.79 4.90 -3.74
C ILE A 144 -2.89 5.89 -3.39
N VAL A 145 -2.56 7.07 -2.84
CA VAL A 145 -3.52 8.11 -2.50
C VAL A 145 -4.31 8.60 -3.73
N CYS A 146 -3.63 8.84 -4.86
CA CYS A 146 -4.30 9.19 -6.11
C CYS A 146 -5.20 8.04 -6.61
N GLY A 147 -4.73 6.81 -6.53
CA GLY A 147 -5.49 5.62 -6.92
C GLY A 147 -6.75 5.41 -6.07
N ILE A 148 -6.66 5.60 -4.75
CA ILE A 148 -7.81 5.51 -3.84
C ILE A 148 -8.91 6.48 -4.27
N VAL A 149 -8.58 7.77 -4.41
CA VAL A 149 -9.59 8.78 -4.78
C VAL A 149 -10.09 8.55 -6.21
N PHE A 150 -9.25 8.06 -7.13
CA PHE A 150 -9.67 7.70 -8.47
C PHE A 150 -10.72 6.59 -8.47
N VAL A 151 -10.51 5.52 -7.71
CA VAL A 151 -11.51 4.43 -7.58
C VAL A 151 -12.79 4.94 -6.91
N MET A 152 -12.69 5.77 -5.86
CA MET A 152 -13.86 6.37 -5.22
C MET A 152 -14.65 7.26 -6.19
N THR A 153 -13.97 8.06 -7.03
CA THR A 153 -14.65 8.88 -8.05
C THR A 153 -15.30 8.04 -9.15
N PHE A 154 -14.72 6.89 -9.49
CA PHE A 154 -15.30 5.95 -10.46
C PHE A 154 -16.69 5.45 -10.03
N VAL A 155 -16.90 5.24 -8.74
CA VAL A 155 -18.17 4.75 -8.19
C VAL A 155 -19.27 5.81 -8.22
N VAL A 156 -18.94 7.10 -8.05
CA VAL A 156 -19.94 8.17 -7.93
C VAL A 156 -20.17 8.97 -9.20
N TYR A 157 -19.22 8.95 -10.14
CA TYR A 157 -19.31 9.73 -11.37
C TYR A 157 -19.79 8.87 -12.54
N PRO A 158 -20.94 9.20 -13.14
CA PRO A 158 -21.62 8.30 -14.09
C PRO A 158 -20.96 8.21 -15.47
N ASN A 159 -19.99 9.08 -15.80
CA ASN A 159 -19.34 9.06 -17.11
C ASN A 159 -18.05 8.22 -17.07
N TYR A 160 -18.21 6.93 -17.36
CA TYR A 160 -17.08 5.98 -17.36
C TYR A 160 -16.05 6.22 -18.47
N TRP A 161 -16.40 6.93 -19.53
CA TRP A 161 -15.48 7.28 -20.62
C TRP A 161 -14.31 8.16 -20.13
N VAL A 162 -14.57 9.05 -19.19
CA VAL A 162 -13.52 9.88 -18.58
C VAL A 162 -12.50 9.01 -17.86
N HIS A 163 -12.96 8.06 -17.04
CA HIS A 163 -12.08 7.13 -16.32
C HIS A 163 -11.35 6.19 -17.29
N GLY A 164 -12.05 5.66 -18.30
CA GLY A 164 -11.44 4.84 -19.37
C GLY A 164 -10.35 5.59 -20.12
N GLY A 165 -10.60 6.86 -20.48
CA GLY A 165 -9.61 7.73 -21.11
C GLY A 165 -8.37 7.97 -20.23
N ILE A 166 -8.56 8.21 -18.92
CA ILE A 166 -7.45 8.37 -17.97
C ILE A 166 -6.63 7.07 -17.86
N ILE A 167 -7.30 5.91 -17.72
CA ILE A 167 -6.62 4.61 -17.69
C ILE A 167 -5.85 4.38 -19.00
N GLY A 168 -6.46 4.65 -20.14
CA GLY A 168 -5.80 4.54 -21.44
C GLY A 168 -4.54 5.41 -21.56
N LEU A 169 -4.61 6.66 -21.09
CA LEU A 169 -3.46 7.57 -21.07
C LEU A 169 -2.35 7.06 -20.13
N ILE A 170 -2.71 6.53 -18.95
CA ILE A 170 -1.74 5.96 -18.00
C ILE A 170 -1.05 4.73 -18.63
N MET A 171 -1.81 3.84 -19.27
CA MET A 171 -1.28 2.66 -19.94
C MET A 171 -0.39 3.01 -21.14
N ALA A 172 -0.82 3.97 -21.96
CA ALA A 172 0.00 4.46 -23.07
C ALA A 172 1.30 5.09 -22.59
N GLY A 173 1.23 5.91 -21.52
CA GLY A 173 2.40 6.51 -20.89
C GLY A 173 3.35 5.47 -20.26
N TYR A 174 2.80 4.41 -19.65
CA TYR A 174 3.58 3.29 -19.12
C TYR A 174 4.35 2.55 -20.24
N ILE A 175 3.65 2.20 -21.34
CA ILE A 175 4.26 1.48 -22.47
C ILE A 175 5.32 2.35 -23.15
N ALA A 176 4.99 3.60 -23.48
CA ALA A 176 5.91 4.53 -24.12
C ALA A 176 7.13 4.84 -23.23
N GLY A 177 6.90 5.06 -21.93
CA GLY A 177 7.95 5.31 -20.97
C GLY A 177 8.89 4.11 -20.80
N ARG A 178 8.35 2.89 -20.78
CA ARG A 178 9.18 1.67 -20.71
C ARG A 178 10.03 1.48 -21.98
N GLN A 179 9.45 1.72 -23.15
CA GLN A 179 10.19 1.65 -24.42
C GLN A 179 11.30 2.69 -24.49
N TRP A 180 11.00 3.93 -24.11
CA TRP A 180 12.00 5.01 -24.06
C TRP A 180 13.15 4.69 -23.09
N LEU A 181 12.82 4.18 -21.89
CA LEU A 181 13.82 3.76 -20.90
C LEU A 181 14.69 2.61 -21.44
N LYS A 182 14.10 1.65 -22.16
CA LYS A 182 14.84 0.54 -22.78
C LYS A 182 15.88 1.08 -23.75
N GLN A 183 15.49 1.96 -24.66
CA GLN A 183 16.41 2.63 -25.58
C GLN A 183 17.49 3.43 -24.83
N ALA A 184 17.15 4.12 -23.75
CA ALA A 184 18.10 4.86 -22.92
C ALA A 184 19.16 3.93 -22.28
N VAL A 185 18.75 2.73 -21.81
CA VAL A 185 19.66 1.70 -21.26
C VAL A 185 20.59 1.16 -22.35
N GLU A 186 20.07 0.88 -23.55
CA GLU A 186 20.83 0.42 -24.71
C GLU A 186 21.85 1.47 -25.15
N ASN A 187 21.49 2.76 -25.14
CA ASN A 187 22.36 3.88 -25.46
C ASN A 187 23.36 4.26 -24.34
N GLY A 188 23.40 3.50 -23.24
CA GLY A 188 24.37 3.72 -22.16
C GLY A 188 24.08 4.94 -21.27
N VAL A 189 22.85 5.48 -21.28
CA VAL A 189 22.48 6.63 -20.46
C VAL A 189 22.55 6.26 -18.97
N GLN A 190 23.29 7.04 -18.20
CA GLN A 190 23.38 6.90 -16.75
C GLN A 190 22.70 8.08 -16.04
N PHE A 191 21.75 7.81 -15.16
CA PHE A 191 21.15 8.84 -14.31
C PHE A 191 21.94 8.99 -13.01
N LYS A 192 22.40 10.21 -12.72
CA LYS A 192 23.12 10.53 -11.47
C LYS A 192 22.23 10.46 -10.21
N LYS A 193 20.90 10.67 -10.34
CA LYS A 193 19.97 10.66 -9.20
C LYS A 193 19.52 9.24 -8.89
N PHE A 194 19.63 8.83 -7.63
CA PHE A 194 19.25 7.52 -7.08
C PHE A 194 17.85 7.02 -7.52
N ARG A 195 16.86 7.93 -7.60
CA ARG A 195 15.48 7.59 -7.98
C ARG A 195 15.35 7.16 -9.44
N PHE A 196 16.05 7.85 -10.34
CA PHE A 196 15.99 7.50 -11.77
C PHE A 196 16.75 6.22 -12.09
N THR A 197 17.75 5.86 -11.28
CA THR A 197 18.45 4.59 -11.44
C THR A 197 17.51 3.39 -11.19
N ARG A 198 16.50 3.50 -10.30
CA ARG A 198 15.50 2.45 -10.12
C ARG A 198 14.67 2.17 -11.37
N LEU A 199 14.44 3.17 -12.21
CA LEU A 199 13.75 3.00 -13.49
C LEU A 199 14.61 2.25 -14.51
N LEU A 200 15.92 2.48 -14.53
CA LEU A 200 16.85 1.73 -15.38
C LEU A 200 16.94 0.27 -14.93
N VAL A 201 17.07 0.05 -13.62
CA VAL A 201 17.08 -1.30 -13.02
C VAL A 201 15.80 -2.07 -13.32
N TRP A 202 14.64 -1.41 -13.31
CA TRP A 202 13.38 -2.04 -13.64
C TRP A 202 13.31 -2.56 -15.07
N VAL A 203 13.91 -1.84 -16.02
CA VAL A 203 13.90 -2.22 -17.45
C VAL A 203 14.90 -3.34 -17.72
N ASP A 204 16.07 -3.28 -17.11
CA ASP A 204 17.14 -4.27 -17.28
C ASP A 204 17.85 -4.52 -15.94
N PRO A 205 17.27 -5.37 -15.07
CA PRO A 205 17.84 -5.64 -13.76
C PRO A 205 19.16 -6.43 -13.84
N GLU A 206 19.39 -7.22 -14.89
CA GLU A 206 20.60 -8.03 -15.06
C GLU A 206 21.83 -7.15 -15.26
N LYS A 207 21.71 -6.07 -16.03
CA LYS A 207 22.80 -5.11 -16.26
C LYS A 207 23.28 -4.41 -14.98
N TYR A 208 22.44 -4.39 -13.93
CA TYR A 208 22.71 -3.70 -12.66
C TYR A 208 22.77 -4.66 -11.47
N ILE A 209 23.08 -5.96 -11.73
CA ILE A 209 23.05 -7.01 -10.72
C ILE A 209 24.05 -6.77 -9.56
N ASP A 210 25.23 -6.20 -9.84
CA ASP A 210 26.26 -5.90 -8.83
C ASP A 210 25.91 -4.70 -7.93
N GLY A 211 24.67 -4.20 -8.01
CA GLY A 211 24.24 -3.02 -7.26
C GLY A 211 22.74 -2.99 -6.99
N LYS A 212 22.09 -1.97 -7.54
CA LYS A 212 20.67 -1.70 -7.27
C LYS A 212 19.70 -2.73 -7.89
N GLY A 213 20.12 -3.51 -8.89
CA GLY A 213 19.38 -4.61 -9.49
C GLY A 213 19.39 -5.88 -8.65
N TYR A 214 20.36 -6.00 -7.73
CA TYR A 214 20.57 -7.19 -6.92
C TYR A 214 19.29 -7.66 -6.20
N GLN A 215 18.62 -6.77 -5.47
CA GLN A 215 17.39 -7.10 -4.75
C GLN A 215 16.29 -7.63 -5.69
N THR A 216 16.11 -7.00 -6.85
CA THR A 216 15.11 -7.41 -7.84
C THR A 216 15.44 -8.79 -8.41
N MET A 217 16.70 -9.02 -8.80
CA MET A 217 17.12 -10.31 -9.35
C MET A 217 17.01 -11.45 -8.34
N GLN A 218 17.42 -11.24 -7.08
CA GLN A 218 17.26 -12.24 -6.03
C GLN A 218 15.78 -12.53 -5.74
N GLY A 219 14.91 -11.51 -5.81
CA GLY A 219 13.46 -11.69 -5.71
C GLY A 219 12.89 -12.57 -6.83
N LEU A 220 13.33 -12.35 -8.08
CA LEU A 220 12.93 -13.16 -9.22
C LEU A 220 13.48 -14.61 -9.12
N TYR A 221 14.72 -14.79 -8.65
CA TYR A 221 15.29 -16.11 -8.40
C TYR A 221 14.51 -16.86 -7.31
N ALA A 222 14.07 -16.16 -6.24
CA ALA A 222 13.22 -16.74 -5.22
C ALA A 222 11.91 -17.29 -5.82
N ILE A 223 11.22 -16.48 -6.63
CA ILE A 223 9.97 -16.87 -7.30
C ILE A 223 10.21 -18.08 -8.22
N GLY A 224 11.22 -18.00 -9.09
CA GLY A 224 11.52 -19.06 -10.06
C GLY A 224 11.94 -20.37 -9.42
N SER A 225 12.67 -20.30 -8.28
CA SER A 225 13.17 -21.48 -7.58
C SER A 225 12.14 -22.22 -6.75
N GLY A 226 10.96 -21.59 -6.48
CA GLY A 226 9.90 -22.21 -5.68
C GLY A 226 9.12 -23.31 -6.40
N GLY A 227 9.04 -23.27 -7.73
CA GLY A 227 8.25 -24.22 -8.51
C GLY A 227 6.77 -24.25 -8.11
N LEU A 228 6.10 -25.40 -8.27
CA LEU A 228 4.67 -25.53 -7.98
C LEU A 228 4.36 -25.58 -6.47
N PHE A 229 5.14 -26.33 -5.70
CA PHE A 229 4.85 -26.64 -4.28
C PHE A 229 5.83 -26.01 -3.29
N GLY A 230 6.82 -25.27 -3.77
CA GLY A 230 7.83 -24.64 -2.94
C GLY A 230 8.90 -25.58 -2.40
N LYS A 231 9.89 -24.98 -1.73
CA LYS A 231 10.99 -25.70 -1.05
C LYS A 231 10.61 -26.19 0.35
N GLY A 232 9.46 -25.75 0.87
CA GLY A 232 8.98 -25.97 2.23
C GLY A 232 9.17 -24.78 3.14
N LEU A 233 8.27 -24.63 4.13
CA LEU A 233 8.33 -23.56 5.12
C LEU A 233 9.68 -23.53 5.85
N GLY A 234 10.27 -22.35 5.94
CA GLY A 234 11.56 -22.18 6.60
C GLY A 234 12.78 -22.55 5.75
N LYS A 235 12.60 -23.06 4.51
CA LYS A 235 13.69 -23.56 3.66
C LYS A 235 14.09 -22.63 2.51
N SER A 236 13.61 -21.39 2.51
CA SER A 236 14.09 -20.40 1.54
C SER A 236 15.59 -20.14 1.75
N MET A 237 16.36 -20.16 0.67
CA MET A 237 17.76 -19.75 0.68
C MET A 237 17.90 -18.24 0.57
N GLN A 238 17.00 -17.60 -0.17
CA GLN A 238 17.09 -16.18 -0.47
C GLN A 238 16.89 -15.28 0.77
N LYS A 239 16.19 -15.78 1.81
CA LYS A 239 16.04 -15.05 3.09
C LYS A 239 17.30 -15.02 3.94
N LEU A 240 18.30 -15.85 3.64
CA LEU A 240 19.56 -15.96 4.40
C LEU A 240 20.55 -14.82 4.06
N GLY A 241 20.04 -13.60 3.85
CA GLY A 241 20.83 -12.41 3.57
C GLY A 241 20.99 -12.08 2.10
N PHE A 242 20.52 -12.94 1.18
CA PHE A 242 20.56 -12.64 -0.25
C PHE A 242 19.54 -11.56 -0.64
N ILE A 243 18.33 -11.57 -0.08
CA ILE A 243 17.35 -10.50 -0.28
C ILE A 243 17.42 -9.54 0.91
N PRO A 244 17.87 -8.28 0.72
CA PRO A 244 17.80 -7.26 1.75
C PRO A 244 16.34 -7.02 2.16
N GLU A 245 16.08 -6.93 3.48
CA GLU A 245 14.75 -6.67 4.03
C GLU A 245 13.65 -7.60 3.50
N SER A 246 13.95 -8.88 3.36
CA SER A 246 13.03 -9.91 2.85
C SER A 246 11.70 -9.99 3.58
N GLN A 247 11.64 -9.53 4.85
CA GLN A 247 10.42 -9.46 5.66
C GLN A 247 9.50 -8.27 5.33
N ASN A 248 9.96 -7.29 4.55
CA ASN A 248 9.23 -6.07 4.23
C ASN A 248 8.53 -6.16 2.86
N ASP A 249 9.05 -5.48 1.86
CA ASP A 249 8.45 -5.34 0.52
C ASP A 249 8.64 -6.58 -0.38
N MET A 250 9.60 -7.45 -0.07
CA MET A 250 9.92 -8.64 -0.85
C MET A 250 9.38 -9.95 -0.25
N ILE A 251 8.50 -9.85 0.76
CA ILE A 251 8.00 -11.06 1.45
C ILE A 251 7.26 -12.02 0.51
N PHE A 252 6.60 -11.50 -0.53
CA PHE A 252 5.89 -12.31 -1.50
C PHE A 252 6.83 -13.21 -2.31
N SER A 253 8.08 -12.76 -2.61
CA SER A 253 9.09 -13.61 -3.24
C SER A 253 9.44 -14.83 -2.37
N ILE A 254 9.56 -14.62 -1.05
CA ILE A 254 9.86 -15.69 -0.11
C ILE A 254 8.67 -16.64 0.03
N ILE A 255 7.43 -16.11 -0.01
CA ILE A 255 6.23 -16.96 -0.05
C ILE A 255 6.26 -17.87 -1.28
N CYS A 256 6.60 -17.32 -2.44
CA CYS A 256 6.74 -18.12 -3.67
C CYS A 256 7.85 -19.16 -3.55
N GLU A 257 9.00 -18.84 -2.93
CA GLU A 257 10.09 -19.80 -2.76
C GLU A 257 9.73 -20.91 -1.76
N GLU A 258 9.11 -20.57 -0.62
CA GLU A 258 8.80 -21.54 0.43
C GLU A 258 7.55 -22.38 0.13
N LEU A 259 6.49 -21.78 -0.40
CA LEU A 259 5.19 -22.42 -0.62
C LEU A 259 4.86 -22.66 -2.09
N GLY A 260 5.72 -22.22 -3.00
CA GLY A 260 5.54 -22.37 -4.45
C GLY A 260 4.38 -21.54 -5.03
N LEU A 261 4.08 -21.83 -6.28
CA LEU A 261 2.95 -21.20 -6.99
C LEU A 261 1.62 -21.47 -6.29
N PHE A 262 1.43 -22.67 -5.74
CA PHE A 262 0.21 -23.02 -5.01
C PHE A 262 0.02 -22.13 -3.77
N GLY A 263 1.06 -21.94 -2.94
CA GLY A 263 0.98 -21.07 -1.78
C GLY A 263 0.77 -19.61 -2.14
N ALA A 264 1.43 -19.12 -3.20
CA ALA A 264 1.21 -17.77 -3.74
C ALA A 264 -0.24 -17.57 -4.21
N ALA A 265 -0.80 -18.56 -4.93
CA ALA A 265 -2.20 -18.54 -5.38
C ALA A 265 -3.18 -18.54 -4.20
N CYS A 266 -2.93 -19.32 -3.15
CA CYS A 266 -3.74 -19.31 -1.93
C CYS A 266 -3.75 -17.92 -1.27
N VAL A 267 -2.59 -17.25 -1.16
CA VAL A 267 -2.50 -15.91 -0.60
C VAL A 267 -3.29 -14.90 -1.44
N ILE A 268 -3.14 -14.94 -2.76
CA ILE A 268 -3.90 -14.06 -3.67
C ILE A 268 -5.41 -14.32 -3.53
N MET A 269 -5.83 -15.60 -3.46
CA MET A 269 -7.23 -15.98 -3.31
C MET A 269 -7.83 -15.42 -2.00
N LEU A 270 -7.08 -15.47 -0.90
CA LEU A 270 -7.52 -14.89 0.38
C LEU A 270 -7.73 -13.37 0.26
N PHE A 271 -6.84 -12.65 -0.43
CA PHE A 271 -7.05 -11.23 -0.71
C PHE A 271 -8.29 -11.00 -1.59
N ILE A 272 -8.50 -11.80 -2.64
CA ILE A 272 -9.68 -11.68 -3.49
C ILE A 272 -10.96 -11.88 -2.68
N ILE A 273 -11.02 -12.90 -1.81
CA ILE A 273 -12.19 -13.16 -0.95
C ILE A 273 -12.43 -11.99 0.00
N MET A 274 -11.39 -11.47 0.64
CA MET A 274 -11.49 -10.32 1.55
C MET A 274 -11.99 -9.07 0.80
N LEU A 275 -11.41 -8.75 -0.34
CA LEU A 275 -11.78 -7.61 -1.16
C LEU A 275 -13.22 -7.74 -1.68
N TRP A 276 -13.63 -8.93 -2.11
CA TRP A 276 -15.01 -9.21 -2.50
C TRP A 276 -15.99 -8.96 -1.36
N ARG A 277 -15.65 -9.39 -0.13
CA ARG A 277 -16.49 -9.12 1.05
C ARG A 277 -16.61 -7.63 1.36
N ILE A 278 -15.53 -6.85 1.21
CA ILE A 278 -15.57 -5.39 1.40
C ILE A 278 -16.48 -4.72 0.37
N ILE A 279 -16.42 -5.12 -0.91
CA ILE A 279 -17.33 -4.62 -1.95
C ILE A 279 -18.78 -4.99 -1.63
N TYR A 280 -19.03 -6.22 -1.21
CA TYR A 280 -20.38 -6.65 -0.80
C TYR A 280 -20.93 -5.77 0.33
N ILE A 281 -20.13 -5.46 1.34
CA ILE A 281 -20.51 -4.55 2.43
C ILE A 281 -20.77 -3.15 1.91
N SER A 282 -19.94 -2.65 0.98
CA SER A 282 -20.14 -1.34 0.35
C SER A 282 -21.48 -1.23 -0.37
N GLN A 283 -21.84 -2.26 -1.15
CA GLN A 283 -23.10 -2.28 -1.94
C GLN A 283 -24.34 -2.35 -1.05
N ASN A 284 -24.24 -2.98 0.14
CA ASN A 284 -25.34 -3.14 1.08
C ASN A 284 -25.29 -2.13 2.24
N SER A 285 -24.40 -1.14 2.18
CA SER A 285 -24.27 -0.12 3.22
C SER A 285 -25.55 0.71 3.36
N PRO A 286 -25.98 1.05 4.59
CA PRO A 286 -27.23 1.78 4.83
C PRO A 286 -27.20 3.21 4.27
N ASP A 287 -26.03 3.78 4.05
CA ASP A 287 -25.87 5.14 3.53
C ASP A 287 -24.68 5.28 2.56
N LEU A 288 -24.69 6.37 1.79
CA LEU A 288 -23.64 6.66 0.80
C LEU A 288 -22.27 6.87 1.47
N PHE A 289 -22.20 7.41 2.67
CA PHE A 289 -20.93 7.67 3.35
C PHE A 289 -20.24 6.35 3.73
N GLY A 290 -20.98 5.42 4.32
CA GLY A 290 -20.47 4.07 4.64
C GLY A 290 -20.06 3.31 3.39
N SER A 291 -20.86 3.37 2.32
CA SER A 291 -20.51 2.79 1.01
C SER A 291 -19.18 3.32 0.50
N LEU A 292 -18.98 4.65 0.49
CA LEU A 292 -17.75 5.28 0.01
C LEU A 292 -16.54 5.00 0.89
N LEU A 293 -16.71 4.90 2.22
CA LEU A 293 -15.65 4.48 3.12
C LEU A 293 -15.19 3.05 2.78
N ALA A 294 -16.13 2.13 2.60
CA ALA A 294 -15.81 0.74 2.26
C ALA A 294 -15.12 0.65 0.89
N VAL A 295 -15.59 1.41 -0.14
CA VAL A 295 -14.90 1.51 -1.45
C VAL A 295 -13.49 2.07 -1.31
N GLY A 296 -13.30 3.09 -0.49
CA GLY A 296 -11.97 3.70 -0.28
C GLY A 296 -11.00 2.71 0.38
N ILE A 297 -11.44 1.96 1.39
CA ILE A 297 -10.66 0.91 2.07
C ILE A 297 -10.37 -0.25 1.11
N PHE A 298 -11.37 -0.69 0.34
CA PHE A 298 -11.18 -1.65 -0.74
C PHE A 298 -10.08 -1.20 -1.70
N ALA A 299 -10.16 0.03 -2.20
CA ALA A 299 -9.20 0.60 -3.14
C ALA A 299 -7.79 0.66 -2.54
N HIS A 300 -7.66 1.08 -1.27
CA HIS A 300 -6.37 1.12 -0.58
C HIS A 300 -5.72 -0.26 -0.55
N ILE A 301 -6.42 -1.26 -0.02
CA ILE A 301 -5.87 -2.63 0.12
C ILE A 301 -5.58 -3.24 -1.26
N ALA A 302 -6.53 -3.12 -2.21
CA ALA A 302 -6.38 -3.69 -3.54
C ALA A 302 -5.17 -3.10 -4.30
N ILE A 303 -5.02 -1.77 -4.31
CA ILE A 303 -3.91 -1.11 -4.98
C ILE A 303 -2.59 -1.50 -4.32
N GLN A 304 -2.53 -1.57 -2.99
CA GLN A 304 -1.32 -1.92 -2.27
C GLN A 304 -0.88 -3.36 -2.55
N VAL A 305 -1.82 -4.32 -2.60
CA VAL A 305 -1.55 -5.72 -2.98
C VAL A 305 -1.06 -5.81 -4.43
N ILE A 306 -1.78 -5.18 -5.36
CA ILE A 306 -1.44 -5.18 -6.79
C ILE A 306 -0.05 -4.57 -7.01
N VAL A 307 0.24 -3.42 -6.39
CA VAL A 307 1.54 -2.76 -6.54
C VAL A 307 2.66 -3.60 -5.94
N ASN A 308 2.48 -4.22 -4.76
CA ASN A 308 3.50 -5.09 -4.17
C ASN A 308 3.81 -6.28 -5.09
N ILE A 309 2.79 -7.02 -5.55
CA ILE A 309 2.98 -8.17 -6.45
C ILE A 309 3.63 -7.72 -7.77
N ALA A 310 3.20 -6.60 -8.35
CA ALA A 310 3.76 -6.06 -9.58
C ALA A 310 5.24 -5.65 -9.43
N VAL A 311 5.64 -5.13 -8.26
CA VAL A 311 7.05 -4.82 -7.93
C VAL A 311 7.87 -6.08 -7.81
N VAL A 312 7.39 -7.05 -7.04
CA VAL A 312 8.11 -8.29 -6.76
C VAL A 312 8.30 -9.13 -8.04
N THR A 313 7.34 -9.09 -8.95
CA THR A 313 7.41 -9.73 -10.28
C THR A 313 8.10 -8.88 -11.36
N ASN A 314 8.68 -7.75 -10.98
CA ASN A 314 9.34 -6.78 -11.89
C ASN A 314 8.44 -6.25 -13.03
N VAL A 315 7.11 -6.30 -12.86
CA VAL A 315 6.16 -5.62 -13.75
C VAL A 315 6.20 -4.10 -13.50
N PHE A 316 6.43 -3.69 -12.24
CA PHE A 316 6.54 -2.30 -11.82
C PHE A 316 7.88 -2.03 -11.14
N PRO A 317 8.46 -0.80 -11.25
CA PRO A 317 9.73 -0.48 -10.62
C PRO A 317 9.65 -0.61 -9.10
N ASN A 318 10.76 -1.00 -8.45
CA ASN A 318 10.80 -1.17 -7.00
C ASN A 318 10.45 0.12 -6.26
N THR A 319 9.36 0.07 -5.50
CA THR A 319 8.76 1.21 -4.79
C THR A 319 8.81 1.08 -3.26
N GLY A 320 9.11 -0.11 -2.73
CA GLY A 320 9.15 -0.37 -1.30
C GLY A 320 7.76 -0.41 -0.64
N VAL A 321 6.72 -0.79 -1.37
CA VAL A 321 5.36 -0.99 -0.85
C VAL A 321 5.26 -2.36 -0.21
N THR A 322 4.84 -2.42 1.04
CA THR A 322 4.65 -3.67 1.79
C THR A 322 3.36 -4.38 1.40
N LEU A 323 3.33 -5.71 1.51
CA LEU A 323 2.10 -6.51 1.32
C LEU A 323 1.20 -6.38 2.57
N PRO A 324 -0.04 -5.91 2.44
CA PRO A 324 -0.96 -5.73 3.57
C PRO A 324 -1.07 -6.98 4.46
N PHE A 325 -1.09 -6.82 5.77
CA PHE A 325 -1.27 -7.87 6.79
C PHE A 325 -0.19 -8.96 6.85
N ILE A 326 0.66 -9.10 5.84
CA ILE A 326 1.64 -10.17 5.73
C ILE A 326 3.07 -9.67 5.97
N SER A 327 3.41 -8.48 5.42
CA SER A 327 4.72 -7.87 5.60
C SER A 327 4.94 -7.37 7.03
N TYR A 328 6.20 -7.34 7.44
CA TYR A 328 6.57 -6.63 8.66
C TYR A 328 6.34 -5.13 8.50
N GLY A 329 5.55 -4.56 9.41
CA GLY A 329 5.21 -3.14 9.36
C GLY A 329 4.30 -2.73 10.52
N GLY A 330 4.80 -2.76 11.77
CA GLY A 330 4.02 -2.59 12.99
C GLY A 330 2.90 -1.55 12.93
N THR A 331 3.22 -0.26 12.72
CA THR A 331 2.19 0.78 12.64
C THR A 331 1.31 0.68 11.38
N ALA A 332 1.83 0.16 10.27
CA ALA A 332 1.03 -0.03 9.06
C ALA A 332 -0.05 -1.11 9.24
N SER A 333 0.29 -2.25 9.90
CA SER A 333 -0.69 -3.28 10.26
C SER A 333 -1.80 -2.74 11.17
N LEU A 334 -1.43 -1.90 12.16
CA LEU A 334 -2.40 -1.27 13.06
C LEU A 334 -3.41 -0.42 12.28
N PHE A 335 -2.95 0.41 11.33
CA PHE A 335 -3.84 1.24 10.52
C PHE A 335 -4.73 0.41 9.59
N LEU A 336 -4.21 -0.63 8.95
CA LEU A 336 -5.00 -1.53 8.12
C LEU A 336 -6.07 -2.27 8.92
N LEU A 337 -5.74 -2.72 10.16
CA LEU A 337 -6.72 -3.34 11.05
C LEU A 337 -7.79 -2.32 11.53
N ALA A 338 -7.40 -1.06 11.79
CA ALA A 338 -8.36 0.00 12.09
C ALA A 338 -9.32 0.26 10.91
N GLU A 339 -8.83 0.25 9.67
CA GLU A 339 -9.67 0.34 8.47
C GLU A 339 -10.66 -0.81 8.37
N LEU A 340 -10.23 -2.05 8.63
CA LEU A 340 -11.16 -3.20 8.70
C LEU A 340 -12.17 -3.03 9.82
N GLY A 341 -11.79 -2.42 10.96
CA GLY A 341 -12.72 -2.07 12.04
C GLY A 341 -13.85 -1.16 11.56
N ILE A 342 -13.53 -0.17 10.70
CA ILE A 342 -14.55 0.71 10.09
C ILE A 342 -15.47 -0.12 9.17
N VAL A 343 -14.92 -1.01 8.34
CA VAL A 343 -15.72 -1.89 7.45
C VAL A 343 -16.65 -2.80 8.26
N PHE A 344 -16.17 -3.38 9.36
CA PHE A 344 -17.01 -4.20 10.24
C PHE A 344 -18.10 -3.38 10.94
N ASN A 345 -17.80 -2.14 11.34
CA ASN A 345 -18.82 -1.26 11.91
C ASN A 345 -19.92 -0.93 10.89
N ILE A 346 -19.57 -0.63 9.64
CA ILE A 346 -20.54 -0.45 8.55
C ILE A 346 -21.37 -1.72 8.37
N SER A 347 -20.71 -2.89 8.32
CA SER A 347 -21.39 -4.19 8.15
C SER A 347 -22.39 -4.48 9.27
N SER A 348 -22.08 -4.11 10.51
CA SER A 348 -22.97 -4.33 11.64
C SER A 348 -24.27 -3.50 11.60
N GLN A 349 -24.28 -2.43 10.80
CA GLN A 349 -25.44 -1.55 10.64
C GLN A 349 -26.29 -1.90 9.40
N ILE A 350 -25.88 -2.89 8.61
CA ILE A 350 -26.65 -3.38 7.47
C ILE A 350 -27.91 -4.09 8.02
N ARG A 351 -29.10 -3.59 7.66
CA ARG A 351 -30.36 -4.25 7.94
C ARG A 351 -30.60 -5.31 6.88
N LEU A 352 -30.51 -6.56 7.25
CA LEU A 352 -31.00 -7.64 6.41
C LEU A 352 -32.54 -7.59 6.47
N GLU A 353 -33.16 -7.11 5.40
CA GLU A 353 -34.59 -7.33 5.21
C GLU A 353 -34.80 -8.85 5.15
N ARG A 354 -35.49 -9.38 6.16
CA ARG A 354 -35.94 -10.77 6.22
C ARG A 354 -37.21 -10.95 5.45
#